data_74d76b67aaa56339ead65ed8288c812c
#
_entry.id   74d76b67aaa56339ead65ed8288c812c
#
_cell.length_a   1.000
_cell.length_b   1.000
_cell.length_c   1.000
_cell.angle_alpha   90.00
_cell.angle_beta   90.00
_cell.angle_gamma   90.00
#
_symmetry.space_group_name_H-M   'P 1'
#
loop_
_entity.id
_entity.type
_entity.pdbx_description
1 polymer ?
#
loop_
_entity_poly.entity_id
_entity_poly.type
_entity_poly.pdbx_seq_one_letter_code
_entity_poly.pdbx_strand_id
1 'polypeptide(L)'
;MKILGLNGSPRKNGNSMKLLESAINGAKDAGAETEIIHLYSMNFKGCRSCFACKRKSPMYGKGCAMKDDFTGVMESLLAADAWIFSTPIYNGHMSSSMSALLERFYFSHNSYDAHEKMVDREYPSLLIYNMNGNQNFLDKMGIENSCKYDVFLMESGFGKSQYFIANSTIQFDDYSKYHTAAVPIDAKMKLSSEQFPQDLQHVYNLGKNLLS
;
A
#
# COMPACT_ATOMS: atom_id res chain seq x y z
N MET A 1 0.76 -4.80 -20.52
CA MET A 1 1.16 -3.94 -19.37
C MET A 1 1.17 -4.80 -18.12
N LYS A 2 2.14 -4.60 -17.23
CA LYS A 2 2.29 -5.37 -15.98
C LYS A 2 1.95 -4.51 -14.78
N ILE A 3 1.06 -4.99 -13.91
CA ILE A 3 0.71 -4.35 -12.63
C ILE A 3 1.23 -5.21 -11.48
N LEU A 4 1.98 -4.59 -10.57
CA LEU A 4 2.49 -5.24 -9.37
C LEU A 4 1.62 -4.89 -8.16
N GLY A 5 1.05 -5.90 -7.51
CA GLY A 5 0.34 -5.79 -6.25
C GLY A 5 1.25 -6.09 -5.06
N LEU A 6 1.19 -5.29 -4.00
CA LEU A 6 1.97 -5.51 -2.78
C LEU A 6 1.04 -5.60 -1.57
N ASN A 7 1.07 -6.75 -0.90
CA ASN A 7 0.33 -6.96 0.32
C ASN A 7 1.19 -6.65 1.56
N GLY A 8 0.88 -5.56 2.24
CA GLY A 8 1.49 -5.13 3.51
C GLY A 8 0.80 -5.69 4.76
N SER A 9 -0.04 -6.71 4.64
CA SER A 9 -0.67 -7.36 5.78
C SER A 9 0.08 -8.62 6.21
N PRO A 10 0.27 -8.87 7.52
CA PRO A 10 0.76 -10.15 8.02
C PRO A 10 -0.24 -11.30 7.78
N ARG A 11 -1.52 -10.99 7.57
CA ARG A 11 -2.57 -11.97 7.31
C ARG A 11 -2.72 -12.18 5.81
N LYS A 12 -2.27 -13.32 5.29
CA LYS A 12 -2.31 -13.62 3.85
C LYS A 12 -3.73 -13.63 3.25
N ASN A 13 -4.74 -13.95 4.05
CA ASN A 13 -6.15 -14.02 3.63
C ASN A 13 -7.01 -12.95 4.32
N GLY A 14 -6.40 -11.89 4.87
CA GLY A 14 -7.09 -10.80 5.57
C GLY A 14 -7.74 -9.78 4.62
N ASN A 15 -8.37 -8.76 5.21
CA ASN A 15 -9.08 -7.73 4.45
C ASN A 15 -8.20 -7.01 3.42
N SER A 16 -6.95 -6.67 3.78
CA SER A 16 -6.01 -6.06 2.82
C SER A 16 -5.80 -6.94 1.60
N MET A 17 -5.66 -8.26 1.78
CA MET A 17 -5.48 -9.16 0.66
C MET A 17 -6.74 -9.26 -0.21
N LYS A 18 -7.92 -9.35 0.38
CA LYS A 18 -9.19 -9.39 -0.36
C LYS A 18 -9.39 -8.11 -1.20
N LEU A 19 -9.08 -6.95 -0.65
CA LEU A 19 -9.11 -5.68 -1.37
C LEU A 19 -8.08 -5.63 -2.49
N LEU A 20 -6.85 -6.09 -2.23
CA LEU A 20 -5.81 -6.18 -3.25
C LEU A 20 -6.21 -7.11 -4.39
N GLU A 21 -6.71 -8.30 -4.08
CA GLU A 21 -7.17 -9.28 -5.08
C GLU A 21 -8.30 -8.71 -5.94
N SER A 22 -9.23 -7.99 -5.33
CA SER A 22 -10.31 -7.35 -6.06
C SER A 22 -9.79 -6.30 -7.06
N ALA A 23 -8.88 -5.42 -6.64
CA ALA A 23 -8.25 -4.44 -7.52
C ALA A 23 -7.40 -5.10 -8.63
N ILE A 24 -6.65 -6.13 -8.29
CA ILE A 24 -5.87 -6.94 -9.24
C ILE A 24 -6.77 -7.64 -10.27
N ASN A 25 -7.93 -8.14 -9.86
CA ASN A 25 -8.89 -8.74 -10.78
C ASN A 25 -9.45 -7.69 -11.75
N GLY A 26 -9.75 -6.47 -11.27
CA GLY A 26 -10.12 -5.36 -12.15
C GLY A 26 -9.03 -5.05 -13.19
N ALA A 27 -7.77 -5.03 -12.78
CA ALA A 27 -6.64 -4.82 -13.67
C ALA A 27 -6.48 -5.96 -14.71
N LYS A 28 -6.65 -7.21 -14.30
CA LYS A 28 -6.66 -8.37 -15.21
C LYS A 28 -7.76 -8.27 -16.27
N ASP A 29 -8.97 -7.90 -15.85
CA ASP A 29 -10.11 -7.74 -16.76
C ASP A 29 -9.92 -6.57 -17.73
N ALA A 30 -9.04 -5.62 -17.41
CA ALA A 30 -8.52 -4.59 -18.32
C ALA A 30 -7.35 -5.07 -19.20
N GLY A 31 -6.94 -6.34 -19.11
CA GLY A 31 -5.90 -6.95 -19.93
C GLY A 31 -4.47 -6.81 -19.38
N ALA A 32 -4.30 -6.43 -18.10
CA ALA A 32 -2.99 -6.37 -17.49
C ALA A 32 -2.46 -7.76 -17.06
N GLU A 33 -1.17 -8.00 -17.24
CA GLU A 33 -0.44 -9.03 -16.53
C GLU A 33 -0.24 -8.58 -15.07
N THR A 34 -0.41 -9.49 -14.12
CA THR A 34 -0.36 -9.11 -12.69
C THR A 34 0.46 -10.09 -11.87
N GLU A 35 1.14 -9.56 -10.86
CA GLU A 35 1.89 -10.30 -9.85
C GLU A 35 1.58 -9.75 -8.46
N ILE A 36 1.59 -10.58 -7.43
CA ILE A 36 1.38 -10.15 -6.03
C ILE A 36 2.58 -10.57 -5.19
N ILE A 37 3.13 -9.60 -4.43
CA ILE A 37 4.19 -9.81 -3.45
C ILE A 37 3.63 -9.63 -2.03
N HIS A 38 3.94 -10.60 -1.14
CA HIS A 38 3.59 -10.53 0.28
C HIS A 38 4.77 -10.03 1.10
N LEU A 39 4.74 -8.80 1.58
CA LEU A 39 5.88 -8.17 2.25
C LEU A 39 6.28 -8.85 3.56
N TYR A 40 5.30 -9.37 4.33
CA TYR A 40 5.59 -10.10 5.58
C TYR A 40 6.22 -11.50 5.37
N SER A 41 6.32 -11.98 4.15
CA SER A 41 7.08 -13.20 3.81
C SER A 41 8.53 -12.91 3.49
N MET A 42 8.96 -11.65 3.54
CA MET A 42 10.28 -11.18 3.15
C MET A 42 11.06 -10.66 4.36
N ASN A 43 12.37 -10.78 4.30
CA ASN A 43 13.28 -10.30 5.35
C ASN A 43 14.01 -9.03 4.87
N PHE A 44 13.43 -7.87 5.19
CA PHE A 44 14.05 -6.56 4.96
C PHE A 44 13.71 -5.59 6.08
N LYS A 45 14.47 -4.50 6.16
CA LYS A 45 14.30 -3.45 7.18
C LYS A 45 14.07 -2.10 6.52
N GLY A 46 13.57 -1.14 7.28
CA GLY A 46 13.45 0.27 6.88
C GLY A 46 14.80 0.93 6.58
N CYS A 47 14.77 2.18 6.16
CA CYS A 47 15.96 2.96 5.87
C CYS A 47 16.80 3.17 7.13
N ARG A 48 18.10 2.91 7.05
CA ARG A 48 19.06 3.16 8.15
C ARG A 48 19.85 4.47 8.00
N SER A 49 19.42 5.36 7.14
CA SER A 49 20.05 6.66 6.89
C SER A 49 21.55 6.59 6.55
N CYS A 50 21.98 5.59 5.80
CA CYS A 50 23.38 5.46 5.38
C CYS A 50 23.78 6.42 4.25
N PHE A 51 22.79 7.06 3.62
CA PHE A 51 22.95 8.02 2.51
C PHE A 51 23.74 7.53 1.30
N ALA A 52 23.98 6.24 1.15
CA ALA A 52 24.71 5.70 0.00
C ALA A 52 24.02 6.05 -1.34
N CYS A 53 22.68 6.05 -1.36
CA CYS A 53 21.88 6.45 -2.53
C CYS A 53 21.92 7.97 -2.83
N LYS A 54 22.52 8.79 -1.94
CA LYS A 54 22.64 10.25 -2.10
C LYS A 54 24.08 10.71 -2.36
N ARG A 55 25.06 9.79 -2.31
CA ARG A 55 26.46 10.13 -2.55
C ARG A 55 26.69 10.45 -4.03
N LYS A 56 27.62 11.38 -4.32
CA LYS A 56 28.17 11.62 -5.66
C LYS A 56 28.98 10.40 -6.11
N SER A 57 28.31 9.38 -6.59
CA SER A 57 28.86 8.09 -6.97
C SER A 57 28.01 7.43 -8.07
N PRO A 58 28.48 6.37 -8.75
CA PRO A 58 27.67 5.63 -9.73
C PRO A 58 26.38 5.01 -9.18
N MET A 59 26.20 4.97 -7.85
CA MET A 59 24.98 4.48 -7.19
C MET A 59 23.87 5.54 -7.08
N TYR A 60 24.17 6.81 -7.35
CA TYR A 60 23.16 7.87 -7.34
C TYR A 60 22.05 7.57 -8.35
N GLY A 61 20.79 7.58 -7.90
CA GLY A 61 19.62 7.26 -8.73
C GLY A 61 19.39 5.77 -9.04
N LYS A 62 20.26 4.87 -8.56
CA LYS A 62 20.14 3.42 -8.81
C LYS A 62 19.45 2.65 -7.66
N GLY A 63 18.75 3.37 -6.79
CA GLY A 63 18.00 2.78 -5.70
C GLY A 63 18.80 2.59 -4.41
N CYS A 64 18.35 1.70 -3.53
CA CYS A 64 18.91 1.47 -2.21
C CYS A 64 20.14 0.55 -2.27
N ALA A 65 21.24 0.95 -1.61
CA ALA A 65 22.49 0.18 -1.58
C ALA A 65 22.47 -1.01 -0.58
N MET A 66 21.47 -1.10 0.31
CA MET A 66 21.34 -2.24 1.22
C MET A 66 20.92 -3.48 0.45
N LYS A 67 21.60 -4.59 0.69
CA LYS A 67 21.32 -5.89 0.07
C LYS A 67 20.53 -6.78 1.02
N ASP A 68 19.27 -6.96 0.73
CA ASP A 68 18.30 -7.83 1.40
C ASP A 68 17.15 -8.11 0.42
N ASP A 69 16.07 -8.75 0.86
CA ASP A 69 14.94 -9.11 -0.01
C ASP A 69 14.26 -7.90 -0.68
N PHE A 70 14.43 -6.69 -0.13
CA PHE A 70 13.94 -5.45 -0.75
C PHE A 70 14.58 -5.20 -2.13
N THR A 71 15.80 -5.69 -2.38
CA THR A 71 16.44 -5.48 -3.68
C THR A 71 15.60 -6.05 -4.83
N GLY A 72 15.14 -7.29 -4.70
CA GLY A 72 14.28 -7.93 -5.71
C GLY A 72 12.89 -7.26 -5.82
N VAL A 73 12.32 -6.80 -4.68
CA VAL A 73 11.05 -6.05 -4.69
C VAL A 73 11.20 -4.74 -5.47
N MET A 74 12.27 -4.00 -5.23
CA MET A 74 12.57 -2.75 -5.93
C MET A 74 12.73 -2.97 -7.44
N GLU A 75 13.43 -4.02 -7.83
CA GLU A 75 13.58 -4.40 -9.25
C GLU A 75 12.23 -4.73 -9.88
N SER A 76 11.37 -5.48 -9.17
CA SER A 76 10.02 -5.80 -9.63
C SER A 76 9.13 -4.56 -9.75
N LEU A 77 9.23 -3.60 -8.80
CA LEU A 77 8.53 -2.33 -8.86
C LEU A 77 8.93 -1.54 -10.12
N LEU A 78 10.20 -1.37 -10.37
CA LEU A 78 10.71 -0.62 -11.53
C LEU A 78 10.42 -1.32 -12.87
N ALA A 79 10.27 -2.64 -12.88
CA ALA A 79 9.91 -3.40 -14.07
C ALA A 79 8.41 -3.39 -14.40
N ALA A 80 7.56 -3.07 -13.42
CA ALA A 80 6.10 -2.99 -13.62
C ALA A 80 5.69 -1.65 -14.24
N ASP A 81 4.48 -1.59 -14.83
CA ASP A 81 3.93 -0.35 -15.42
C ASP A 81 3.09 0.45 -14.43
N ALA A 82 2.55 -0.19 -13.39
CA ALA A 82 1.81 0.45 -12.30
C ALA A 82 1.83 -0.41 -11.03
N TRP A 83 1.41 0.18 -9.90
CA TRP A 83 1.45 -0.47 -8.60
C TRP A 83 0.12 -0.38 -7.86
N ILE A 84 -0.21 -1.45 -7.13
CA ILE A 84 -1.31 -1.48 -6.16
C ILE A 84 -0.75 -1.91 -4.81
N PHE A 85 -0.73 -0.99 -3.86
CA PHE A 85 -0.30 -1.23 -2.48
C PHE A 85 -1.53 -1.46 -1.61
N SER A 86 -1.57 -2.52 -0.82
CA SER A 86 -2.66 -2.74 0.13
C SER A 86 -2.12 -3.05 1.52
N THR A 87 -2.59 -2.30 2.52
CA THR A 87 -2.04 -2.34 3.88
C THR A 87 -3.11 -2.09 4.94
N PRO A 88 -3.05 -2.78 6.10
CA PRO A 88 -3.86 -2.39 7.24
C PRO A 88 -3.31 -1.11 7.88
N ILE A 89 -4.21 -0.32 8.47
CA ILE A 89 -3.84 0.81 9.33
C ILE A 89 -3.65 0.27 10.75
N TYR A 90 -2.43 0.41 11.26
CA TYR A 90 -2.06 0.12 12.64
C TYR A 90 -1.61 1.41 13.33
N ASN A 91 -2.27 1.78 14.45
CA ASN A 91 -1.96 3.00 15.21
C ASN A 91 -1.94 4.29 14.35
N GLY A 92 -2.84 4.38 13.37
CA GLY A 92 -2.99 5.57 12.52
C GLY A 92 -2.09 5.60 11.27
N HIS A 93 -1.26 4.58 11.04
CA HIS A 93 -0.32 4.49 9.93
C HIS A 93 -0.40 3.14 9.21
N MET A 94 0.16 3.07 8.01
CA MET A 94 0.32 1.79 7.32
C MET A 94 1.17 0.79 8.15
N SER A 95 1.10 -0.48 7.82
CA SER A 95 1.89 -1.51 8.49
C SER A 95 3.38 -1.26 8.40
N SER A 96 4.15 -1.74 9.37
CA SER A 96 5.61 -1.55 9.43
C SER A 96 6.34 -2.05 8.18
N SER A 97 5.94 -3.19 7.61
CA SER A 97 6.55 -3.71 6.37
C SER A 97 6.26 -2.81 5.16
N MET A 98 5.04 -2.29 5.04
CA MET A 98 4.71 -1.35 3.96
C MET A 98 5.45 -0.03 4.14
N SER A 99 5.48 0.50 5.37
CA SER A 99 6.23 1.71 5.69
C SER A 99 7.72 1.56 5.38
N ALA A 100 8.34 0.46 5.80
CA ALA A 100 9.75 0.18 5.54
C ALA A 100 10.07 0.08 4.03
N LEU A 101 9.14 -0.47 3.24
CA LEU A 101 9.26 -0.53 1.78
C LEU A 101 9.19 0.87 1.18
N LEU A 102 8.12 1.63 1.45
CA LEU A 102 7.92 2.95 0.85
C LEU A 102 8.99 3.95 1.29
N GLU A 103 9.40 3.92 2.56
CA GLU A 103 10.50 4.72 3.08
C GLU A 103 11.79 4.51 2.27
N ARG A 104 12.18 3.25 2.01
CA ARG A 104 13.39 2.96 1.23
C ARG A 104 13.22 3.25 -0.25
N PHE A 105 12.06 2.90 -0.82
CA PHE A 105 11.79 3.08 -2.24
C PHE A 105 11.74 4.56 -2.59
N TYR A 106 10.92 5.34 -1.88
CA TYR A 106 10.81 6.78 -2.09
C TYR A 106 12.14 7.48 -1.86
N PHE A 107 12.78 7.27 -0.69
CA PHE A 107 14.02 7.98 -0.36
C PHE A 107 15.14 7.71 -1.37
N SER A 108 15.27 6.49 -1.88
CA SER A 108 16.31 6.16 -2.84
C SER A 108 16.11 6.75 -4.25
N HIS A 109 14.85 7.14 -4.59
CA HIS A 109 14.48 7.70 -5.89
C HIS A 109 14.07 9.18 -5.83
N ASN A 110 14.27 9.85 -4.70
CA ASN A 110 14.05 11.29 -4.57
C ASN A 110 15.38 12.05 -4.69
N SER A 111 15.44 13.05 -5.56
CA SER A 111 16.61 13.91 -5.71
C SER A 111 16.67 15.01 -4.64
N TYR A 112 17.87 15.28 -4.12
CA TYR A 112 18.13 16.46 -3.29
C TYR A 112 18.63 17.68 -4.09
N ASP A 113 19.09 17.45 -5.32
CA ASP A 113 19.68 18.52 -6.14
C ASP A 113 18.60 19.38 -6.80
N ALA A 114 17.57 18.75 -7.37
CA ALA A 114 16.57 19.45 -8.18
C ALA A 114 15.12 19.20 -7.77
N HIS A 115 14.87 18.42 -6.71
CA HIS A 115 13.54 17.92 -6.34
C HIS A 115 12.78 17.22 -7.49
N GLU A 116 13.54 16.64 -8.42
CA GLU A 116 13.01 15.93 -9.58
C GLU A 116 12.85 14.44 -9.30
N LYS A 117 11.96 13.81 -10.05
CA LYS A 117 11.84 12.34 -10.08
C LYS A 117 13.14 11.75 -10.62
N MET A 118 13.64 10.71 -9.95
CA MET A 118 14.84 9.98 -10.38
C MET A 118 14.48 8.69 -11.13
N VAL A 119 13.26 8.62 -11.65
CA VAL A 119 12.77 7.53 -12.50
C VAL A 119 12.56 8.05 -13.92
N ASP A 120 12.73 7.20 -14.90
CA ASP A 120 12.72 7.52 -16.33
C ASP A 120 11.30 7.58 -16.93
N ARG A 121 10.29 7.15 -16.18
CA ARG A 121 8.87 7.14 -16.57
C ARG A 121 7.95 7.36 -15.38
N GLU A 122 6.69 7.59 -15.65
CA GLU A 122 5.66 7.63 -14.61
C GLU A 122 5.12 6.23 -14.28
N TYR A 123 4.78 6.06 -13.01
CA TYR A 123 4.23 4.82 -12.46
C TYR A 123 2.93 5.14 -11.73
N PRO A 124 1.78 5.04 -12.39
CA PRO A 124 0.49 5.19 -11.73
C PRO A 124 0.37 4.23 -10.54
N SER A 125 -0.19 4.71 -9.43
CA SER A 125 -0.31 3.86 -8.25
C SER A 125 -1.65 4.03 -7.52
N LEU A 126 -2.07 2.94 -6.84
CA LEU A 126 -3.24 2.89 -5.99
C LEU A 126 -2.82 2.38 -4.60
N LEU A 127 -3.07 3.18 -3.57
CA LEU A 127 -2.85 2.82 -2.17
C LEU A 127 -4.19 2.45 -1.53
N ILE A 128 -4.33 1.20 -1.10
CA ILE A 128 -5.54 0.69 -0.45
C ILE A 128 -5.25 0.48 1.03
N TYR A 129 -6.00 1.16 1.87
CA TYR A 129 -5.92 1.04 3.31
C TYR A 129 -7.16 0.35 3.86
N ASN A 130 -7.02 -0.39 4.94
CA ASN A 130 -8.18 -0.88 5.67
C ASN A 130 -7.99 -0.80 7.18
N MET A 131 -9.07 -0.55 7.90
CA MET A 131 -9.03 -0.43 9.35
C MET A 131 -10.31 -0.96 10.01
N ASN A 132 -10.15 -1.38 11.27
CA ASN A 132 -11.27 -1.79 12.11
C ASN A 132 -12.15 -0.62 12.59
N GLY A 133 -11.57 0.58 12.75
CA GLY A 133 -12.30 1.80 13.13
C GLY A 133 -13.31 2.22 12.07
N ASN A 134 -14.36 2.94 12.51
CA ASN A 134 -15.36 3.49 11.62
C ASN A 134 -14.96 4.88 11.09
N GLN A 135 -15.79 5.45 10.20
CA GLN A 135 -15.54 6.76 9.60
C GLN A 135 -15.36 7.86 10.66
N ASN A 136 -16.21 7.89 11.68
CA ASN A 136 -16.14 8.91 12.73
C ASN A 136 -14.80 8.84 13.51
N PHE A 137 -14.26 7.64 13.74
CA PHE A 137 -12.94 7.47 14.34
C PHE A 137 -11.82 7.93 13.40
N LEU A 138 -11.93 7.62 12.13
CA LEU A 138 -10.99 8.05 11.09
C LEU A 138 -10.88 9.58 11.04
N ASP A 139 -12.04 10.26 11.00
CA ASP A 139 -12.14 11.72 10.94
C ASP A 139 -11.58 12.38 12.21
N LYS A 140 -12.03 11.90 13.38
CA LYS A 140 -11.62 12.43 14.69
C LYS A 140 -10.11 12.34 14.92
N MET A 141 -9.50 11.27 14.45
CA MET A 141 -8.07 11.03 14.63
C MET A 141 -7.20 11.59 13.50
N GLY A 142 -7.82 12.15 12.45
CA GLY A 142 -7.10 12.72 11.31
C GLY A 142 -6.29 11.71 10.52
N ILE A 143 -6.64 10.42 10.57
CA ILE A 143 -5.88 9.31 9.97
C ILE A 143 -5.75 9.48 8.45
N GLU A 144 -6.76 10.04 7.80
CA GLU A 144 -6.75 10.29 6.36
C GLU A 144 -5.60 11.21 5.92
N ASN A 145 -5.13 12.11 6.81
CA ASN A 145 -3.99 12.97 6.49
C ASN A 145 -2.69 12.18 6.27
N SER A 146 -2.48 11.08 7.01
CA SER A 146 -1.36 10.17 6.75
C SER A 146 -1.48 9.55 5.36
N CYS A 147 -2.67 9.05 5.00
CA CYS A 147 -2.90 8.45 3.68
C CYS A 147 -2.69 9.46 2.54
N LYS A 148 -3.17 10.69 2.72
CA LYS A 148 -2.94 11.80 1.75
C LYS A 148 -1.47 12.15 1.62
N TYR A 149 -0.71 12.11 2.72
CA TYR A 149 0.72 12.37 2.68
C TYR A 149 1.49 11.27 1.93
N ASP A 150 1.11 10.01 2.14
CA ASP A 150 1.68 8.89 1.39
C ASP A 150 1.43 9.03 -0.12
N VAL A 151 0.21 9.43 -0.53
CA VAL A 151 -0.12 9.72 -1.93
C VAL A 151 0.73 10.87 -2.47
N PHE A 152 0.85 11.96 -1.73
CA PHE A 152 1.71 13.10 -2.11
C PHE A 152 3.16 12.66 -2.35
N LEU A 153 3.71 11.81 -1.50
CA LEU A 153 5.06 11.27 -1.68
C LEU A 153 5.16 10.41 -2.96
N MET A 154 4.17 9.56 -3.20
CA MET A 154 4.14 8.73 -4.41
C MET A 154 4.03 9.59 -5.67
N GLU A 155 3.17 10.61 -5.68
CA GLU A 155 3.01 11.53 -6.81
C GLU A 155 4.29 12.32 -7.10
N SER A 156 4.93 12.85 -6.05
CA SER A 156 6.16 13.62 -6.21
C SER A 156 7.34 12.76 -6.68
N GLY A 157 7.40 11.49 -6.29
CA GLY A 157 8.50 10.59 -6.66
C GLY A 157 8.28 9.83 -7.96
N PHE A 158 7.03 9.47 -8.30
CA PHE A 158 6.78 8.43 -9.30
C PHE A 158 5.68 8.75 -10.31
N GLY A 159 4.70 9.59 -10.00
CA GLY A 159 3.61 9.92 -10.90
C GLY A 159 2.25 9.80 -10.25
N LYS A 160 1.18 9.86 -11.04
CA LYS A 160 -0.21 9.90 -10.56
C LYS A 160 -0.49 8.81 -9.53
N SER A 161 -1.00 9.20 -8.38
CA SER A 161 -1.34 8.29 -7.30
C SER A 161 -2.73 8.58 -6.76
N GLN A 162 -3.40 7.54 -6.26
CA GLN A 162 -4.71 7.66 -5.63
C GLN A 162 -4.80 6.71 -4.44
N TYR A 163 -5.76 6.95 -3.55
CA TYR A 163 -5.97 6.07 -2.41
C TYR A 163 -7.44 5.73 -2.19
N PHE A 164 -7.65 4.66 -1.44
CA PHE A 164 -8.94 4.25 -0.92
C PHE A 164 -8.80 3.73 0.52
N ILE A 165 -9.75 4.04 1.39
CA ILE A 165 -9.77 3.58 2.79
C ILE A 165 -11.06 2.78 3.04
N ALA A 166 -10.92 1.47 3.22
CA ALA A 166 -11.98 0.59 3.71
C ALA A 166 -12.00 0.64 5.25
N ASN A 167 -12.94 1.36 5.82
CA ASN A 167 -13.12 1.42 7.27
C ASN A 167 -14.11 0.34 7.78
N SER A 168 -14.28 0.23 9.10
CA SER A 168 -15.24 -0.70 9.74
C SER A 168 -15.03 -2.18 9.38
N THR A 169 -13.86 -2.57 8.91
CA THR A 169 -13.58 -3.96 8.51
C THR A 169 -13.53 -4.90 9.72
N ILE A 170 -13.89 -6.18 9.50
CA ILE A 170 -13.88 -7.22 10.54
C ILE A 170 -12.44 -7.61 10.88
N GLN A 171 -12.13 -7.62 12.17
CA GLN A 171 -10.80 -7.96 12.66
C GLN A 171 -10.66 -9.43 13.05
N PHE A 172 -11.70 -10.04 13.59
CA PHE A 172 -11.71 -11.41 14.09
C PHE A 172 -12.85 -12.21 13.45
N ASP A 173 -12.60 -13.48 13.17
CA ASP A 173 -13.63 -14.40 12.67
C ASP A 173 -14.62 -14.75 13.79
N ASP A 174 -14.16 -14.79 15.04
CA ASP A 174 -14.96 -15.06 16.23
C ASP A 174 -14.55 -14.10 17.37
N TYR A 175 -15.38 -13.11 17.61
CA TYR A 175 -15.15 -12.08 18.63
C TYR A 175 -15.29 -12.60 20.07
N SER A 176 -15.97 -13.75 20.30
CA SER A 176 -16.13 -14.32 21.63
C SER A 176 -14.80 -14.77 22.25
N LYS A 177 -13.78 -15.00 21.43
CA LYS A 177 -12.44 -15.41 21.86
C LYS A 177 -11.53 -14.25 22.30
N TYR A 178 -12.01 -13.02 22.23
CA TYR A 178 -11.20 -11.83 22.47
C TYR A 178 -11.88 -10.87 23.46
N HIS A 179 -11.09 -10.11 24.19
CA HIS A 179 -11.60 -9.05 25.05
C HIS A 179 -12.08 -7.86 24.20
N THR A 180 -13.36 -7.82 23.91
CA THR A 180 -13.99 -6.84 23.01
C THR A 180 -15.23 -6.19 23.59
N ALA A 181 -15.36 -6.11 24.92
CA ALA A 181 -16.55 -5.60 25.61
C ALA A 181 -16.96 -4.16 25.19
N ALA A 182 -16.01 -3.33 24.74
CA ALA A 182 -16.29 -1.98 24.25
C ALA A 182 -16.66 -1.93 22.76
N VAL A 183 -16.70 -3.06 22.05
CA VAL A 183 -17.01 -3.10 20.63
C VAL A 183 -18.47 -3.49 20.43
N PRO A 184 -19.31 -2.68 19.76
CA PRO A 184 -20.67 -3.03 19.41
C PRO A 184 -20.69 -4.05 18.26
N ILE A 185 -20.46 -5.33 18.59
CA ILE A 185 -20.14 -6.39 17.62
C ILE A 185 -21.27 -6.54 16.58
N ASP A 186 -22.54 -6.62 17.00
CA ASP A 186 -23.66 -6.82 16.07
C ASP A 186 -23.77 -5.69 15.05
N ALA A 187 -23.69 -4.45 15.52
CA ALA A 187 -23.70 -3.28 14.64
C ALA A 187 -22.50 -3.27 13.68
N LYS A 188 -21.34 -3.67 14.18
CA LYS A 188 -20.11 -3.77 13.37
C LYS A 188 -20.22 -4.87 12.31
N MET A 189 -20.71 -6.04 12.66
CA MET A 189 -20.91 -7.16 11.74
C MET A 189 -21.89 -6.76 10.62
N LYS A 190 -23.03 -6.15 10.99
CA LYS A 190 -24.03 -5.65 10.05
C LYS A 190 -23.40 -4.63 9.09
N LEU A 191 -22.76 -3.58 9.61
CA LEU A 191 -22.13 -2.54 8.80
C LEU A 191 -21.08 -3.12 7.84
N SER A 192 -20.22 -3.99 8.34
CA SER A 192 -19.20 -4.62 7.50
C SER A 192 -19.80 -5.52 6.41
N SER A 193 -20.87 -6.24 6.69
CA SER A 193 -21.53 -7.10 5.69
C SER A 193 -22.19 -6.30 4.56
N GLU A 194 -22.60 -5.06 4.84
CA GLU A 194 -23.19 -4.16 3.85
C GLU A 194 -22.12 -3.36 3.07
N GLN A 195 -21.09 -2.88 3.77
CA GLN A 195 -20.08 -1.96 3.23
C GLN A 195 -18.95 -2.69 2.49
N PHE A 196 -18.40 -3.75 3.07
CA PHE A 196 -17.21 -4.38 2.52
C PHE A 196 -17.36 -4.95 1.10
N PRO A 197 -18.54 -5.50 0.70
CA PRO A 197 -18.77 -5.86 -0.71
C PRO A 197 -18.73 -4.65 -1.65
N GLN A 198 -19.22 -3.48 -1.20
CA GLN A 198 -19.15 -2.25 -1.98
C GLN A 198 -17.71 -1.74 -2.10
N ASP A 199 -16.93 -1.83 -1.01
CA ASP A 199 -15.51 -1.50 -1.00
C ASP A 199 -14.73 -2.38 -2.00
N LEU A 200 -15.00 -3.68 -2.03
CA LEU A 200 -14.42 -4.62 -2.99
C LEU A 200 -14.74 -4.21 -4.44
N GLN A 201 -16.01 -3.88 -4.72
CA GLN A 201 -16.40 -3.44 -6.08
C GLN A 201 -15.76 -2.10 -6.44
N HIS A 202 -15.61 -1.19 -5.47
CA HIS A 202 -14.96 0.10 -5.69
C HIS A 202 -13.49 -0.08 -6.06
N VAL A 203 -12.73 -0.84 -5.27
CA VAL A 203 -11.30 -1.06 -5.57
C VAL A 203 -11.09 -1.88 -6.85
N TYR A 204 -12.02 -2.78 -7.20
CA TYR A 204 -12.02 -3.44 -8.52
C TYR A 204 -12.05 -2.41 -9.65
N ASN A 205 -12.96 -1.45 -9.58
CA ASN A 205 -13.08 -0.39 -10.58
C ASN A 205 -11.84 0.51 -10.63
N LEU A 206 -11.25 0.82 -9.47
CA LEU A 206 -9.98 1.56 -9.39
C LEU A 206 -8.85 0.80 -10.06
N GLY A 207 -8.73 -0.50 -9.80
CA GLY A 207 -7.72 -1.35 -10.44
C GLY A 207 -7.92 -1.47 -11.95
N LYS A 208 -9.17 -1.60 -12.41
CA LYS A 208 -9.53 -1.68 -13.82
C LYS A 208 -9.13 -0.41 -14.60
N ASN A 209 -9.23 0.74 -13.96
CA ASN A 209 -8.97 2.05 -14.58
C ASN A 209 -7.57 2.61 -14.25
N LEU A 210 -6.70 1.83 -13.61
CA LEU A 210 -5.41 2.34 -13.11
C LEU A 210 -4.47 2.81 -14.23
N LEU A 211 -4.57 2.23 -15.40
CA LEU A 211 -3.73 2.53 -16.58
C LEU A 211 -4.50 3.25 -17.71
N SER A 212 -5.72 3.74 -17.40
CA SER A 212 -6.55 4.49 -18.36
C SER A 212 -6.29 6.00 -18.29
#